data_24d4289db69ed38d46f71795b643ec46
#
_entry.id   24d4289db69ed38d46f71795b643ec46
#
_cell.length_a   1.000
_cell.length_b   1.000
_cell.length_c   1.000
_cell.angle_alpha   90.00
_cell.angle_beta   90.00
_cell.angle_gamma   90.00
#
_symmetry.space_group_name_H-M   'P 1'
#
loop_
_entity.id
_entity.type
_entity.pdbx_description
1 polymer ?
#
loop_
_entity_poly.entity_id
_entity_poly.type
_entity_poly.pdbx_seq_one_letter_code
_entity_poly.pdbx_strand_id
1 'polypeptide(L)'
;MTKFFSVKKYGHERGLSAAFRQWRAESHCRFLHGYSLEFEFKFGAIRLDEKNWVVDFGGLKELEAWLRETFDHKTLVALDDPMMETFQKLNADSIIDLVAVDGTGAEMFANMALEFSSELIEKQYGARCWVESVTVREHGANSAIAERSRLSD
;
A
#
# COMPACT_ATOMS: atom_id res chain seq x y z
N MET A 1 17.51 13.62 21.80
CA MET A 1 16.12 13.95 21.38
C MET A 1 15.36 12.67 21.12
N THR A 2 14.19 12.53 21.66
CA THR A 2 13.36 11.34 21.45
C THR A 2 12.54 11.46 20.16
N LYS A 3 12.48 10.38 19.43
CA LYS A 3 11.63 10.22 18.27
C LYS A 3 10.57 9.15 18.60
N PHE A 4 9.32 9.46 18.35
CA PHE A 4 8.19 8.59 18.65
C PHE A 4 7.64 7.96 17.38
N PHE A 5 7.18 6.73 17.48
CA PHE A 5 6.52 6.03 16.40
C PHE A 5 5.20 5.43 16.87
N SER A 6 4.21 5.49 15.99
CA SER A 6 2.98 4.72 16.11
C SER A 6 2.84 3.82 14.89
N VAL A 7 2.23 2.67 15.08
CA VAL A 7 2.06 1.68 14.01
C VAL A 7 0.58 1.33 13.87
N LYS A 8 0.07 1.44 12.65
CA LYS A 8 -1.28 0.99 12.28
C LYS A 8 -1.18 -0.14 11.28
N LYS A 9 -1.80 -1.27 11.60
CA LYS A 9 -1.80 -2.44 10.74
C LYS A 9 -3.22 -2.76 10.26
N TYR A 10 -3.32 -2.97 8.96
CA TYR A 10 -4.49 -3.54 8.29
C TYR A 10 -4.11 -4.96 7.89
N GLY A 11 -4.39 -5.91 8.78
CA GLY A 11 -3.92 -7.28 8.67
C GLY A 11 -4.67 -8.10 7.63
N HIS A 12 -4.20 -9.33 7.43
CA HIS A 12 -4.79 -10.27 6.47
C HIS A 12 -6.29 -10.53 6.71
N GLU A 13 -6.73 -10.42 7.95
CA GLU A 13 -8.14 -10.57 8.36
C GLU A 13 -9.05 -9.47 7.81
N ARG A 14 -8.50 -8.35 7.38
CA ARG A 14 -9.27 -7.28 6.72
C ARG A 14 -9.77 -7.67 5.34
N GLY A 15 -9.21 -8.73 4.76
CA GLY A 15 -9.66 -9.26 3.48
C GLY A 15 -9.39 -8.34 2.29
N LEU A 16 -8.26 -7.63 2.29
CA LEU A 16 -7.81 -6.84 1.14
C LEU A 16 -7.30 -7.80 0.05
N SER A 17 -8.23 -8.50 -0.57
CA SER A 17 -7.97 -9.54 -1.55
C SER A 17 -7.62 -8.94 -2.91
N ALA A 18 -6.39 -9.13 -3.34
CA ALA A 18 -5.88 -8.57 -4.58
C ALA A 18 -5.28 -9.65 -5.46
N ALA A 19 -5.52 -9.58 -6.77
CA ALA A 19 -4.89 -10.44 -7.76
C ALA A 19 -3.95 -9.61 -8.63
N PHE A 20 -2.81 -10.18 -8.98
CA PHE A 20 -1.81 -9.54 -9.82
C PHE A 20 -0.83 -10.56 -10.37
N ARG A 21 0.01 -10.15 -11.30
CA ARG A 21 1.13 -10.94 -11.79
C ARG A 21 2.35 -10.06 -12.02
N GLN A 22 3.54 -10.64 -11.97
CA GLN A 22 4.75 -10.01 -12.48
C GLN A 22 5.05 -10.60 -13.86
N TRP A 23 4.64 -9.89 -14.91
CA TRP A 23 4.74 -10.41 -16.28
C TRP A 23 6.18 -10.59 -16.77
N ARG A 24 7.15 -9.90 -16.14
CA ARG A 24 8.58 -10.04 -16.46
C ARG A 24 9.23 -11.24 -15.78
N ALA A 25 8.56 -11.88 -14.82
CA ALA A 25 9.13 -13.01 -14.11
C ALA A 25 9.25 -14.23 -15.00
N GLU A 26 10.34 -14.98 -14.86
CA GLU A 26 10.53 -16.29 -15.48
C GLU A 26 9.90 -17.40 -14.62
N SER A 27 9.69 -17.13 -13.33
CA SER A 27 9.09 -18.04 -12.36
C SER A 27 7.55 -18.07 -12.48
N HIS A 28 6.91 -18.88 -11.60
CA HIS A 28 5.45 -18.94 -11.50
C HIS A 28 4.77 -17.60 -11.13
N CYS A 29 5.52 -16.60 -10.67
CA CYS A 29 5.00 -15.26 -10.41
C CYS A 29 4.46 -14.56 -11.67
N ARG A 30 4.79 -15.04 -12.88
CA ARG A 30 4.20 -14.56 -14.12
C ARG A 30 2.72 -14.94 -14.29
N PHE A 31 2.26 -15.95 -13.56
CA PHE A 31 0.86 -16.35 -13.56
C PHE A 31 0.04 -15.43 -12.66
N LEU A 32 -1.18 -15.14 -13.08
CA LEU A 32 -2.12 -14.40 -12.26
C LEU A 32 -2.43 -15.19 -10.97
N HIS A 33 -2.22 -14.56 -9.84
CA HIS A 33 -2.46 -15.11 -8.52
C HIS A 33 -2.79 -13.99 -7.55
N GLY A 34 -3.15 -14.30 -6.34
CA GLY A 34 -3.55 -13.26 -5.40
C GLY A 34 -3.29 -13.63 -3.95
N TYR A 35 -3.41 -12.61 -3.12
CA TYR A 35 -3.23 -12.67 -1.68
C TYR A 35 -4.25 -11.79 -0.97
N SER A 36 -4.56 -12.12 0.27
CA SER A 36 -5.15 -11.17 1.21
C SER A 36 -4.00 -10.35 1.78
N LEU A 37 -3.76 -9.17 1.21
CA LEU A 37 -2.60 -8.34 1.55
C LEU A 37 -2.74 -7.74 2.96
N GLU A 38 -1.61 -7.63 3.66
CA GLU A 38 -1.50 -6.87 4.89
C GLU A 38 -0.69 -5.62 4.64
N PHE A 39 -1.17 -4.48 5.16
CA PHE A 39 -0.47 -3.20 5.11
C PHE A 39 -0.20 -2.72 6.52
N GLU A 40 1.05 -2.36 6.80
CA GLU A 40 1.48 -1.81 8.08
C GLU A 40 2.14 -0.45 7.86
N PHE A 41 1.58 0.57 8.49
CA PHE A 41 2.06 1.96 8.40
C PHE A 41 2.76 2.35 9.69
N LYS A 42 3.98 2.86 9.57
CA LYS A 42 4.75 3.43 10.67
C LYS A 42 4.77 4.94 10.55
N PHE A 43 4.20 5.61 11.53
CA PHE A 43 4.16 7.06 11.60
C PHE A 43 5.19 7.57 12.60
N GLY A 44 5.86 8.68 12.29
CA GLY A 44 6.87 9.27 13.14
C GLY A 44 6.56 10.71 13.54
N ALA A 45 6.99 11.10 14.72
CA ALA A 45 6.96 12.49 15.20
C ALA A 45 8.07 12.74 16.20
N ILE A 46 8.55 13.99 16.26
CA ILE A 46 9.47 14.44 17.31
C ILE A 46 8.68 14.99 18.50
N ARG A 47 7.53 15.60 18.23
CA ARG A 47 6.63 16.13 19.25
C ARG A 47 5.27 15.47 19.15
N LEU A 48 4.77 14.99 20.27
CA LEU A 48 3.43 14.49 20.40
C LEU A 48 2.42 15.65 20.42
N ASP A 49 1.15 15.36 20.14
CA ASP A 49 0.07 16.31 20.30
C ASP A 49 -0.34 16.44 21.78
N GLU A 50 -1.40 17.21 22.05
CA GLU A 50 -1.92 17.44 23.40
C GLU A 50 -2.50 16.18 24.07
N LYS A 51 -2.75 15.12 23.29
CA LYS A 51 -3.21 13.81 23.75
C LYS A 51 -2.06 12.81 23.92
N ASN A 52 -0.83 13.25 23.68
CA ASN A 52 0.37 12.41 23.65
C ASN A 52 0.38 11.40 22.49
N TRP A 53 -0.21 11.74 21.34
CA TRP A 53 -0.26 10.88 20.16
C TRP A 53 0.67 11.36 19.05
N VAL A 54 1.19 10.41 18.29
CA VAL A 54 1.85 10.65 17.00
C VAL A 54 0.78 10.98 15.96
N VAL A 55 -0.19 10.07 15.80
CA VAL A 55 -1.36 10.21 14.93
C VAL A 55 -2.61 9.77 15.69
N ASP A 56 -3.75 10.28 15.28
CA ASP A 56 -5.06 9.78 15.69
C ASP A 56 -5.46 8.62 14.77
N PHE A 57 -5.48 7.40 15.30
CA PHE A 57 -5.91 6.24 14.53
C PHE A 57 -7.36 6.34 14.04
N GLY A 58 -8.20 7.06 14.76
CA GLY A 58 -9.57 7.35 14.32
C GLY A 58 -9.65 8.27 13.10
N GLY A 59 -8.59 9.02 12.82
CA GLY A 59 -8.47 9.93 11.68
C GLY A 59 -7.95 9.27 10.38
N LEU A 60 -7.79 7.95 10.35
CA LEU A 60 -7.22 7.22 9.20
C LEU A 60 -8.27 6.58 8.29
N LYS A 61 -9.54 7.03 8.35
CA LYS A 61 -10.62 6.45 7.55
C LYS A 61 -10.40 6.60 6.04
N GLU A 62 -9.84 7.72 5.59
CA GLU A 62 -9.50 7.92 4.17
C GLU A 62 -8.42 6.93 3.71
N LEU A 63 -7.46 6.60 4.57
CA LEU A 63 -6.43 5.61 4.26
C LEU A 63 -7.04 4.21 4.09
N GLU A 64 -7.94 3.82 5.00
CA GLU A 64 -8.63 2.53 4.90
C GLU A 64 -9.51 2.47 3.63
N ALA A 65 -10.25 3.53 3.33
CA ALA A 65 -11.06 3.62 2.13
C ALA A 65 -10.19 3.49 0.86
N TRP A 66 -9.06 4.17 0.82
CA TRP A 66 -8.14 4.07 -0.32
C TRP A 66 -7.58 2.66 -0.49
N LEU A 67 -7.21 1.97 0.61
CA LEU A 67 -6.75 0.59 0.56
C LEU A 67 -7.83 -0.34 -0.03
N ARG A 68 -9.07 -0.18 0.40
CA ARG A 68 -10.18 -0.99 -0.12
C ARG A 68 -10.46 -0.70 -1.59
N GLU A 69 -10.51 0.55 -1.98
CA GLU A 69 -10.76 0.96 -3.36
C GLU A 69 -9.63 0.56 -4.31
N THR A 70 -8.40 0.48 -3.81
CA THR A 70 -7.23 0.17 -4.64
C THR A 70 -6.96 -1.33 -4.72
N PHE A 71 -7.18 -2.08 -3.63
CA PHE A 71 -6.71 -3.47 -3.53
C PHE A 71 -7.82 -4.50 -3.34
N ASP A 72 -8.89 -4.16 -2.60
CA ASP A 72 -9.88 -5.18 -2.22
C ASP A 72 -10.74 -5.61 -3.41
N HIS A 73 -10.68 -6.90 -3.75
CA HIS A 73 -11.33 -7.51 -4.92
C HIS A 73 -10.88 -6.88 -6.24
N LYS A 74 -9.68 -6.34 -6.28
CA LYS A 74 -9.10 -5.74 -7.48
C LYS A 74 -8.12 -6.68 -8.16
N THR A 75 -8.01 -6.52 -9.47
CA THR A 75 -6.91 -7.07 -10.25
C THR A 75 -6.01 -5.93 -10.65
N LEU A 76 -4.79 -5.91 -10.10
CA LEU A 76 -3.82 -4.86 -10.38
C LEU A 76 -2.94 -5.30 -11.56
N VAL A 77 -2.90 -4.47 -12.59
CA VAL A 77 -2.18 -4.77 -13.84
C VAL A 77 -1.20 -3.64 -14.11
N ALA A 78 0.05 -3.99 -14.35
CA ALA A 78 1.06 -3.02 -14.73
C ALA A 78 0.69 -2.36 -16.07
N LEU A 79 0.87 -1.05 -16.15
CA LEU A 79 0.57 -0.29 -17.38
C LEU A 79 1.31 -0.82 -18.61
N ASP A 80 2.51 -1.39 -18.41
CA ASP A 80 3.34 -1.96 -19.46
C ASP A 80 3.16 -3.48 -19.65
N ASP A 81 2.17 -4.08 -18.99
CA ASP A 81 1.86 -5.50 -19.19
C ASP A 81 1.41 -5.72 -20.64
N PRO A 82 2.08 -6.59 -21.42
CA PRO A 82 1.72 -6.83 -22.80
C PRO A 82 0.33 -7.43 -23.00
N MET A 83 -0.29 -7.94 -21.91
CA MET A 83 -1.66 -8.48 -21.93
C MET A 83 -2.71 -7.47 -21.42
N MET A 84 -2.38 -6.20 -21.34
CA MET A 84 -3.31 -5.17 -20.86
C MET A 84 -4.65 -5.18 -21.59
N GLU A 85 -4.67 -5.38 -22.91
CA GLU A 85 -5.92 -5.46 -23.68
C GLU A 85 -6.80 -6.64 -23.24
N THR A 86 -6.18 -7.78 -22.94
CA THR A 86 -6.90 -8.95 -22.41
C THR A 86 -7.53 -8.64 -21.06
N PHE A 87 -6.79 -7.99 -20.15
CA PHE A 87 -7.32 -7.58 -18.86
C PHE A 87 -8.43 -6.55 -18.99
N GLN A 88 -8.30 -5.59 -19.90
CA GLN A 88 -9.35 -4.61 -20.18
C GLN A 88 -10.63 -5.27 -20.67
N LYS A 89 -10.53 -6.29 -21.50
CA LYS A 89 -11.69 -7.08 -21.95
C LYS A 89 -12.35 -7.82 -20.79
N LEU A 90 -11.57 -8.46 -19.92
CA LEU A 90 -12.10 -9.12 -18.72
C LEU A 90 -12.82 -8.12 -17.81
N ASN A 91 -12.29 -6.92 -17.69
CA ASN A 91 -12.93 -5.84 -16.94
C ASN A 91 -14.25 -5.39 -17.57
N ALA A 92 -14.27 -5.23 -18.90
CA ALA A 92 -15.49 -4.88 -19.64
C ALA A 92 -16.56 -5.96 -19.51
N ASP A 93 -16.16 -7.22 -19.43
CA ASP A 93 -17.05 -8.38 -19.25
C ASP A 93 -17.43 -8.62 -17.77
N SER A 94 -17.04 -7.72 -16.86
CA SER A 94 -17.31 -7.80 -15.42
C SER A 94 -16.74 -9.05 -14.73
N ILE A 95 -15.63 -9.58 -15.24
CA ILE A 95 -14.94 -10.73 -14.65
C ILE A 95 -13.92 -10.26 -13.61
N ILE A 96 -13.33 -9.11 -13.81
CA ILE A 96 -12.39 -8.46 -12.89
C ILE A 96 -12.78 -7.00 -12.66
N ASP A 97 -12.26 -6.44 -11.58
CA ASP A 97 -12.26 -5.00 -11.32
C ASP A 97 -10.82 -4.52 -11.45
N LEU A 98 -10.50 -3.91 -12.59
CA LEU A 98 -9.15 -3.59 -13.01
C LEU A 98 -8.64 -2.31 -12.37
N VAL A 99 -7.46 -2.37 -11.79
CA VAL A 99 -6.68 -1.19 -11.38
C VAL A 99 -5.36 -1.21 -12.13
N ALA A 100 -5.15 -0.21 -13.00
CA ALA A 100 -3.87 -0.04 -13.70
C ALA A 100 -2.86 0.65 -12.78
N VAL A 101 -1.66 0.09 -12.69
CA VAL A 101 -0.60 0.58 -11.80
C VAL A 101 0.74 0.68 -12.56
N ASP A 102 1.66 1.48 -12.05
CA ASP A 102 3.00 1.60 -12.64
C ASP A 102 3.79 0.30 -12.58
N GLY A 103 3.58 -0.48 -11.54
CA GLY A 103 4.21 -1.79 -11.37
C GLY A 103 3.49 -2.62 -10.32
N THR A 104 3.68 -3.92 -10.37
CA THR A 104 3.07 -4.89 -9.44
C THR A 104 4.12 -5.50 -8.52
N GLY A 105 3.64 -6.04 -7.42
CA GLY A 105 4.46 -6.67 -6.39
C GLY A 105 4.45 -5.90 -5.07
N ALA A 106 4.83 -6.58 -4.00
CA ALA A 106 4.77 -6.03 -2.64
C ALA A 106 5.57 -4.72 -2.50
N GLU A 107 6.73 -4.60 -3.17
CA GLU A 107 7.55 -3.40 -3.17
C GLU A 107 6.84 -2.20 -3.79
N MET A 108 6.24 -2.40 -4.95
CA MET A 108 5.51 -1.33 -5.65
C MET A 108 4.23 -0.94 -4.90
N PHE A 109 3.54 -1.90 -4.31
CA PHE A 109 2.35 -1.63 -3.49
C PHE A 109 2.72 -0.88 -2.20
N ALA A 110 3.85 -1.23 -1.59
CA ALA A 110 4.37 -0.49 -0.44
C ALA A 110 4.71 0.96 -0.82
N ASN A 111 5.31 1.18 -1.97
CA ASN A 111 5.62 2.52 -2.45
C ASN A 111 4.35 3.34 -2.74
N MET A 112 3.36 2.76 -3.41
CA MET A 112 2.07 3.41 -3.66
C MET A 112 1.40 3.84 -2.35
N ALA A 113 1.39 2.95 -1.36
CA ALA A 113 0.81 3.23 -0.05
C ALA A 113 1.61 4.28 0.71
N LEU A 114 2.94 4.29 0.58
CA LEU A 114 3.80 5.32 1.18
C LEU A 114 3.49 6.71 0.59
N GLU A 115 3.37 6.81 -0.72
CA GLU A 115 3.05 8.06 -1.41
C GLU A 115 1.68 8.59 -0.98
N PHE A 116 0.65 7.76 -1.07
CA PHE A 116 -0.71 8.18 -0.69
C PHE A 116 -0.79 8.59 0.78
N SER A 117 -0.28 7.75 1.68
CA SER A 117 -0.34 8.03 3.11
C SER A 117 0.50 9.25 3.51
N SER A 118 1.63 9.48 2.84
CA SER A 118 2.47 10.66 3.09
C SER A 118 1.73 11.95 2.75
N GLU A 119 1.05 12.02 1.63
CA GLU A 119 0.22 13.17 1.25
C GLU A 119 -0.93 13.39 2.23
N LEU A 120 -1.61 12.32 2.62
CA LEU A 120 -2.71 12.38 3.59
C LEU A 120 -2.25 12.91 4.95
N ILE A 121 -1.14 12.38 5.46
CA ILE A 121 -0.61 12.78 6.78
C ILE A 121 -0.08 14.21 6.75
N GLU A 122 0.58 14.62 5.69
CA GLU A 122 1.03 16.01 5.53
C GLU A 122 -0.16 16.98 5.51
N LYS A 123 -1.23 16.63 4.81
CA LYS A 123 -2.46 17.42 4.77
C LYS A 123 -3.12 17.54 6.14
N GLN A 124 -3.14 16.46 6.94
CA GLN A 124 -3.79 16.45 8.25
C GLN A 124 -2.94 17.06 9.37
N TYR A 125 -1.64 16.88 9.35
CA TYR A 125 -0.73 17.18 10.46
C TYR A 125 0.40 18.16 10.11
N GLY A 126 0.55 18.54 8.85
CA GLY A 126 1.67 19.35 8.39
C GLY A 126 3.01 18.64 8.66
N ALA A 127 4.00 19.41 9.09
CA ALA A 127 5.35 18.90 9.33
C ALA A 127 5.52 18.18 10.69
N ARG A 128 4.50 18.18 11.55
CA ARG A 128 4.60 17.59 12.90
C ARG A 128 4.76 16.08 12.85
N CYS A 129 4.09 15.44 11.92
CA CYS A 129 4.03 13.99 11.77
C CYS A 129 4.33 13.59 10.32
N TRP A 130 4.91 12.42 10.12
CA TRP A 130 5.20 11.88 8.79
C TRP A 130 4.98 10.38 8.76
N VAL A 131 4.88 9.81 7.56
CA VAL A 131 4.94 8.36 7.36
C VAL A 131 6.40 7.97 7.21
N GLU A 132 6.89 7.13 8.11
CA GLU A 132 8.28 6.65 8.10
C GLU A 132 8.46 5.51 7.12
N SER A 133 7.54 4.54 7.15
CA SER A 133 7.59 3.38 6.27
C SER A 133 6.22 2.74 6.12
N VAL A 134 6.08 1.96 5.05
CA VAL A 134 4.97 1.06 4.82
C VAL A 134 5.51 -0.33 4.53
N THR A 135 4.99 -1.32 5.24
CA THR A 135 5.27 -2.74 4.99
C THR A 135 4.05 -3.38 4.36
N VAL A 136 4.25 -4.11 3.26
CA VAL A 136 3.22 -4.94 2.63
C VAL A 136 3.61 -6.40 2.77
N ARG A 137 2.70 -7.22 3.29
CA ARG A 137 2.88 -8.66 3.45
C ARG A 137 1.92 -9.41 2.54
N GLU A 138 2.48 -10.29 1.72
CA GLU A 138 1.71 -11.24 0.93
C GLU A 138 1.17 -12.35 1.84
N HIS A 139 2.05 -12.88 2.69
CA HIS A 139 1.76 -13.83 3.77
C HIS A 139 2.89 -13.75 4.83
N GLY A 140 2.85 -14.62 5.83
CA GLY A 140 3.76 -14.53 6.97
C GLY A 140 5.25 -14.64 6.65
N ALA A 141 5.62 -15.22 5.50
CA ALA A 141 7.02 -15.40 5.12
C ALA A 141 7.56 -14.32 4.18
N ASN A 142 6.71 -13.63 3.42
CA ASN A 142 7.13 -12.70 2.36
C ASN A 142 6.54 -11.30 2.59
N SER A 143 7.41 -10.33 2.67
CA SER A 143 7.03 -8.92 2.80
C SER A 143 8.02 -8.00 2.10
N ALA A 144 7.58 -6.78 1.85
CA ALA A 144 8.43 -5.71 1.35
C ALA A 144 8.16 -4.43 2.14
N ILE A 145 9.17 -3.58 2.24
CA ILE A 145 9.10 -2.32 2.96
C ILE A 145 9.53 -1.20 2.03
N ALA A 146 8.74 -0.14 1.97
CA ALA A 146 9.13 1.14 1.41
C ALA A 146 9.36 2.13 2.56
N GLU A 147 10.52 2.71 2.65
CA GLU A 147 10.89 3.70 3.65
C GLU A 147 11.12 5.06 2.99
N ARG A 148 10.82 6.11 3.75
CA ARG A 148 11.16 7.47 3.34
C ARG A 148 12.68 7.58 3.28
N SER A 149 13.24 7.84 2.09
CA SER A 149 14.67 8.09 1.98
C SER A 149 14.98 9.42 2.67
N ARG A 150 15.90 9.39 3.62
CA ARG A 150 16.58 10.59 4.07
C ARG A 150 17.68 10.85 3.06
N LEU A 151 17.38 11.73 2.08
CA LEU A 151 18.48 12.34 1.37
C LEU A 151 19.27 13.09 2.43
N SER A 152 20.47 12.62 2.71
CA SER A 152 21.45 13.40 3.48
C SER A 152 21.66 14.71 2.74
N ASP A 153 21.29 15.81 3.39
CA ASP A 153 21.66 17.16 2.97
C ASP A 153 23.19 17.28 2.82
#